data_bd68e20a6f248b1c36534b73aad4844d
#
_entry.id   bd68e20a6f248b1c36534b73aad4844d
#
_cell.length_a   1.000
_cell.length_b   1.000
_cell.length_c   1.000
_cell.angle_alpha   90.00
_cell.angle_beta   90.00
_cell.angle_gamma   90.00
#
_symmetry.space_group_name_H-M   'P 1'
#
loop_
_entity.id
_entity.type
_entity.pdbx_description
1 polymer ?
#
loop_
_entity_poly.entity_id
_entity_poly.type
_entity_poly.pdbx_seq_one_letter_code
_entity_poly.pdbx_strand_id
1 'polypeptide(L)'
;YHNHPVKIDIAGTVESISGITKELLYQCYNAFYHPSNMLLFITGPLDPEAIMQQVRDNQSKKNFDNRGEIKRKFEEEPAQVATKKRSIHMHVQTPKCVVGLKANNPTLQGVELLKQELCINLFLDMTFGKSSEYYEKLYSEGSIDNSFFYDYTQEYGFGFGMVGSDTAEPDRLEEELKNILLEARNGKIVTEEKLESVRRKKIGAFLRSLNSPESIANQFTRYAFNNMELFDVVNALETITFNDVQKAVKELIDEERMSVFQILPS
;
A
#
# COMPACT_ATOMS: atom_id res chain seq x y z
N TYR A 1 -0.25 -1.14 14.17
CA TYR A 1 0.60 -0.04 14.57
C TYR A 1 0.31 0.36 16.01
N HIS A 2 1.33 0.77 16.77
CA HIS A 2 1.18 1.28 18.13
C HIS A 2 0.88 2.78 18.15
N ASN A 3 1.71 3.57 17.50
CA ASN A 3 1.69 5.03 17.59
C ASN A 3 1.32 5.71 16.28
N HIS A 4 1.66 5.11 15.13
CA HIS A 4 1.44 5.74 13.82
C HIS A 4 -0.05 5.98 13.53
N PRO A 5 -0.45 7.16 13.02
CA PRO A 5 -1.85 7.51 12.72
C PRO A 5 -2.55 6.61 11.72
N VAL A 6 -1.82 5.84 10.91
CA VAL A 6 -2.39 4.89 9.94
C VAL A 6 -3.32 3.85 10.58
N LYS A 7 -3.23 3.65 11.90
CA LYS A 7 -4.14 2.79 12.67
C LYS A 7 -5.54 3.36 12.86
N ILE A 8 -5.72 4.65 12.58
CA ILE A 8 -6.98 5.38 12.81
C ILE A 8 -7.80 5.30 11.51
N ASP A 9 -9.08 4.97 11.65
CA ASP A 9 -10.00 5.02 10.52
C ASP A 9 -10.11 6.47 10.01
N ILE A 10 -9.84 6.67 8.73
CA ILE A 10 -9.90 7.97 8.08
C ILE A 10 -11.31 8.58 8.10
N ALA A 11 -12.35 7.75 8.12
CA ALA A 11 -13.74 8.19 8.23
C ALA A 11 -14.07 8.71 9.65
N GLY A 12 -13.27 8.35 10.65
CA GLY A 12 -13.50 8.72 12.03
C GLY A 12 -14.62 7.94 12.71
N THR A 13 -14.97 8.38 13.91
CA THR A 13 -16.10 7.87 14.70
C THR A 13 -17.14 8.96 14.91
N VAL A 14 -18.35 8.59 15.35
CA VAL A 14 -19.41 9.56 15.67
C VAL A 14 -18.89 10.61 16.70
N GLU A 15 -18.15 10.16 17.71
CA GLU A 15 -17.57 11.03 18.74
C GLU A 15 -16.53 11.99 18.14
N SER A 16 -15.60 11.48 17.32
CA SER A 16 -14.56 12.31 16.71
C SER A 16 -15.15 13.33 15.72
N ILE A 17 -16.15 12.92 14.91
CA ILE A 17 -16.84 13.82 13.98
C ILE A 17 -17.63 14.89 14.71
N SER A 18 -18.33 14.53 15.79
CA SER A 18 -19.11 15.47 16.59
C SER A 18 -18.24 16.52 17.28
N GLY A 19 -16.95 16.23 17.50
CA GLY A 19 -15.97 17.17 18.04
C GLY A 19 -15.39 18.16 17.03
N ILE A 20 -15.69 18.00 15.72
CA ILE A 20 -15.15 18.89 14.68
C ILE A 20 -15.93 20.20 14.67
N THR A 21 -15.22 21.29 14.93
CA THR A 21 -15.78 22.66 14.90
C THR A 21 -15.35 23.38 13.61
N LYS A 22 -16.05 24.46 13.30
CA LYS A 22 -15.68 25.36 12.19
C LYS A 22 -14.25 25.90 12.36
N GLU A 23 -13.90 26.28 13.57
CA GLU A 23 -12.59 26.83 13.92
C GLU A 23 -11.48 25.79 13.68
N LEU A 24 -11.71 24.53 14.10
CA LEU A 24 -10.78 23.44 13.87
C LEU A 24 -10.59 23.17 12.37
N LEU A 25 -11.67 23.17 11.57
CA LEU A 25 -11.58 23.02 10.11
C LEU A 25 -10.73 24.13 9.47
N TYR A 26 -10.93 25.40 9.88
CA TYR A 26 -10.11 26.52 9.38
C TYR A 26 -8.66 26.42 9.84
N GLN A 27 -8.39 25.94 11.05
CA GLN A 27 -7.02 25.69 11.50
C GLN A 27 -6.33 24.65 10.64
N CYS A 28 -7.00 23.53 10.37
CA CYS A 28 -6.47 22.49 9.48
C CYS A 28 -6.28 23.01 8.05
N TYR A 29 -7.26 23.74 7.52
CA TYR A 29 -7.15 24.34 6.20
C TYR A 29 -5.93 25.28 6.12
N ASN A 30 -5.80 26.20 7.05
CA ASN A 30 -4.69 27.13 7.08
C ASN A 30 -3.33 26.43 7.29
N ALA A 31 -3.29 25.32 8.01
CA ALA A 31 -2.07 24.57 8.23
C ALA A 31 -1.61 23.78 6.98
N PHE A 32 -2.54 23.12 6.31
CA PHE A 32 -2.21 22.10 5.29
C PHE A 32 -2.39 22.57 3.84
N TYR A 33 -3.36 23.46 3.57
CA TYR A 33 -3.65 23.96 2.23
C TYR A 33 -2.79 25.18 1.88
N HIS A 34 -1.52 24.92 1.62
CA HIS A 34 -0.55 25.94 1.22
C HIS A 34 0.24 25.43 0.01
N PRO A 35 0.59 26.29 -0.98
CA PRO A 35 1.29 25.85 -2.20
C PRO A 35 2.57 25.05 -1.95
N SER A 36 3.29 25.35 -0.86
CA SER A 36 4.48 24.58 -0.48
C SER A 36 4.19 23.13 0.01
N ASN A 37 2.92 22.80 0.24
CA ASN A 37 2.47 21.47 0.68
C ASN A 37 1.55 20.79 -0.34
N MET A 38 1.43 21.31 -1.54
CA MET A 38 0.48 20.82 -2.54
C MET A 38 1.19 20.55 -3.86
N LEU A 39 0.74 19.52 -4.55
CA LEU A 39 1.12 19.19 -5.91
C LEU A 39 -0.10 19.39 -6.81
N LEU A 40 0.05 20.17 -7.88
CA LEU A 40 -0.92 20.24 -8.95
C LEU A 40 -0.38 19.44 -10.14
N PHE A 41 -1.05 18.36 -10.49
CA PHE A 41 -0.76 17.57 -11.67
C PHE A 41 -1.94 17.61 -12.64
N ILE A 42 -1.66 17.90 -13.90
CA ILE A 42 -2.67 18.00 -14.95
C ILE A 42 -2.23 17.14 -16.14
N THR A 43 -3.10 16.29 -16.62
CA THR A 43 -2.85 15.44 -17.78
C THR A 43 -4.06 15.45 -18.73
N GLY A 44 -3.82 15.39 -20.01
CA GLY A 44 -4.86 15.41 -21.05
C GLY A 44 -4.36 16.00 -22.37
N PRO A 45 -5.24 16.18 -23.35
CA PRO A 45 -4.92 16.82 -24.62
C PRO A 45 -4.80 18.35 -24.45
N LEU A 46 -3.72 18.81 -23.83
CA LEU A 46 -3.51 20.19 -23.39
C LEU A 46 -2.25 20.76 -24.03
N ASP A 47 -2.21 22.09 -24.15
CA ASP A 47 -0.97 22.82 -24.36
C ASP A 47 -0.32 23.08 -23.00
N PRO A 48 0.82 22.43 -22.68
CA PRO A 48 1.44 22.54 -21.36
C PRO A 48 1.88 23.96 -21.02
N GLU A 49 2.36 24.73 -22.01
CA GLU A 49 2.84 26.10 -21.81
C GLU A 49 1.69 27.04 -21.49
N ALA A 50 0.58 26.94 -22.24
CA ALA A 50 -0.61 27.75 -22.03
C ALA A 50 -1.21 27.48 -20.62
N ILE A 51 -1.31 26.20 -20.22
CA ILE A 51 -1.81 25.83 -18.89
C ILE A 51 -0.85 26.32 -17.80
N MET A 52 0.45 26.14 -17.97
CA MET A 52 1.44 26.61 -17.00
C MET A 52 1.39 28.12 -16.83
N GLN A 53 1.18 28.88 -17.92
CA GLN A 53 1.01 30.33 -17.86
C GLN A 53 -0.25 30.73 -17.09
N GLN A 54 -1.38 30.04 -17.31
CA GLN A 54 -2.61 30.29 -16.56
C GLN A 54 -2.42 30.03 -15.07
N VAL A 55 -1.71 28.94 -14.70
CA VAL A 55 -1.40 28.62 -13.29
C VAL A 55 -0.53 29.73 -12.68
N ARG A 56 0.53 30.16 -13.36
CA ARG A 56 1.40 31.25 -12.90
C ARG A 56 0.63 32.54 -12.69
N ASP A 57 -0.20 32.94 -13.66
CA ASP A 57 -1.02 34.15 -13.60
C ASP A 57 -2.06 34.09 -12.46
N ASN A 58 -2.61 32.91 -12.19
CA ASN A 58 -3.52 32.71 -11.08
C ASN A 58 -2.79 32.82 -9.73
N GLN A 59 -1.62 32.15 -9.62
CA GLN A 59 -0.88 32.10 -8.34
C GLN A 59 -0.21 33.46 -8.03
N SER A 60 0.24 34.21 -9.04
CA SER A 60 0.85 35.53 -8.84
C SER A 60 -0.10 36.59 -8.25
N LYS A 61 -1.41 36.35 -8.33
CA LYS A 61 -2.44 37.24 -7.76
C LYS A 61 -2.73 36.95 -6.30
N LYS A 62 -2.15 35.89 -5.74
CA LYS A 62 -2.37 35.43 -4.37
C LYS A 62 -1.15 35.73 -3.51
N ASN A 63 -1.39 36.17 -2.30
CA ASN A 63 -0.33 36.38 -1.32
C ASN A 63 -0.27 35.16 -0.41
N PHE A 64 0.87 34.47 -0.42
CA PHE A 64 1.14 33.35 0.49
C PHE A 64 2.28 33.74 1.43
N ASP A 65 2.10 33.46 2.71
CA ASP A 65 3.17 33.59 3.69
C ASP A 65 4.28 32.59 3.40
N ASN A 66 5.53 33.00 3.61
CA ASN A 66 6.64 32.05 3.57
C ASN A 66 6.64 31.21 4.85
N ARG A 67 6.20 29.94 4.71
CA ARG A 67 6.09 29.00 5.86
C ARG A 67 7.34 28.16 6.07
N GLY A 68 8.36 28.31 5.22
CA GLY A 68 9.56 27.48 5.27
C GLY A 68 9.28 26.01 4.95
N GLU A 69 10.18 25.15 5.41
CA GLU A 69 10.09 23.70 5.20
C GLU A 69 9.05 23.07 6.13
N ILE A 70 8.24 22.16 5.57
CA ILE A 70 7.23 21.42 6.35
C ILE A 70 7.94 20.33 7.14
N LYS A 71 7.91 20.46 8.45
CA LYS A 71 8.45 19.48 9.38
C LYS A 71 7.39 18.44 9.72
N ARG A 72 7.58 17.23 9.26
CA ARG A 72 6.75 16.09 9.66
C ARG A 72 7.36 15.43 10.90
N LYS A 73 6.56 15.27 11.94
CA LYS A 73 6.94 14.57 13.15
C LYS A 73 6.30 13.19 13.13
N PHE A 74 7.14 12.16 13.17
CA PHE A 74 6.70 10.80 13.41
C PHE A 74 7.08 10.39 14.83
N GLU A 75 6.18 9.73 15.53
CA GLU A 75 6.49 9.09 16.78
C GLU A 75 7.26 7.79 16.50
N GLU A 76 8.11 7.38 17.45
CA GLU A 76 8.81 6.12 17.36
C GLU A 76 7.79 4.98 17.36
N GLU A 77 7.84 4.17 16.32
CA GLU A 77 6.92 3.07 16.11
C GLU A 77 7.62 1.73 16.36
N PRO A 78 7.21 0.93 17.36
CA PRO A 78 7.79 -0.39 17.60
C PRO A 78 7.74 -1.29 16.37
N ALA A 79 8.75 -2.13 16.19
CA ALA A 79 8.81 -3.02 15.03
C ALA A 79 7.66 -4.04 15.02
N GLN A 80 7.31 -4.59 16.20
CA GLN A 80 6.23 -5.56 16.36
C GLN A 80 4.84 -4.93 16.16
N VAL A 81 3.85 -5.76 15.90
CA VAL A 81 2.45 -5.34 15.82
C VAL A 81 1.87 -5.06 17.21
N ALA A 82 0.95 -4.09 17.29
CA ALA A 82 0.25 -3.74 18.53
C ALA A 82 -0.70 -4.86 19.01
N THR A 83 -1.25 -5.64 18.08
CA THR A 83 -2.20 -6.72 18.35
C THR A 83 -1.93 -7.87 17.41
N LYS A 84 -1.68 -9.07 17.95
CA LYS A 84 -1.41 -10.27 17.16
C LYS A 84 -2.67 -10.84 16.51
N LYS A 85 -3.79 -10.86 17.22
CA LYS A 85 -5.08 -11.34 16.71
C LYS A 85 -6.22 -10.54 17.31
N ARG A 86 -7.19 -10.19 16.49
CA ARG A 86 -8.45 -9.57 16.92
C ARG A 86 -9.61 -10.13 16.11
N SER A 87 -10.73 -10.40 16.79
CA SER A 87 -12.00 -10.79 16.16
C SER A 87 -13.09 -9.81 16.56
N ILE A 88 -14.02 -9.56 15.66
CA ILE A 88 -15.25 -8.81 15.93
C ILE A 88 -16.44 -9.58 15.36
N HIS A 89 -17.63 -9.32 15.91
CA HIS A 89 -18.88 -9.86 15.41
C HIS A 89 -19.66 -8.79 14.66
N MET A 90 -20.14 -9.12 13.48
CA MET A 90 -20.92 -8.21 12.62
C MET A 90 -21.99 -9.00 11.85
N HIS A 91 -23.01 -8.31 11.34
CA HIS A 91 -23.98 -8.91 10.43
C HIS A 91 -23.34 -9.19 9.05
N VAL A 92 -22.64 -10.30 8.96
CA VAL A 92 -22.05 -10.83 7.73
C VAL A 92 -22.56 -12.24 7.49
N GLN A 93 -22.73 -12.63 6.22
CA GLN A 93 -23.18 -13.98 5.86
C GLN A 93 -22.02 -14.98 5.96
N THR A 94 -20.84 -14.58 5.53
CA THR A 94 -19.64 -15.41 5.55
C THR A 94 -18.58 -14.74 6.41
N PRO A 95 -17.94 -15.48 7.32
CA PRO A 95 -16.80 -14.96 8.08
C PRO A 95 -15.68 -14.47 7.15
N LYS A 96 -14.86 -13.56 7.63
CA LYS A 96 -13.70 -13.02 6.90
C LYS A 96 -12.44 -13.21 7.72
N CYS A 97 -11.36 -13.58 7.05
CA CYS A 97 -10.03 -13.65 7.66
C CYS A 97 -9.03 -12.85 6.86
N VAL A 98 -8.27 -12.00 7.54
CA VAL A 98 -7.21 -11.19 6.95
C VAL A 98 -5.93 -11.34 7.78
N VAL A 99 -4.84 -11.71 7.13
CA VAL A 99 -3.49 -11.69 7.70
C VAL A 99 -2.81 -10.41 7.23
N GLY A 100 -2.41 -9.57 8.17
CA GLY A 100 -1.67 -8.33 7.94
C GLY A 100 -0.18 -8.49 8.23
N LEU A 101 0.64 -7.83 7.45
CA LEU A 101 2.09 -7.77 7.58
C LEU A 101 2.52 -6.33 7.79
N LYS A 102 3.24 -6.02 8.86
CA LYS A 102 3.78 -4.68 9.11
C LYS A 102 5.17 -4.55 8.46
N ALA A 103 5.38 -3.49 7.68
CA ALA A 103 6.67 -3.24 7.03
C ALA A 103 7.77 -2.92 8.04
N ASN A 104 9.00 -3.29 7.69
CA ASN A 104 10.18 -3.16 8.56
C ASN A 104 10.89 -1.80 8.42
N ASN A 105 10.90 -1.22 7.22
CA ASN A 105 11.68 -0.03 6.87
C ASN A 105 10.78 1.15 6.52
N PRO A 106 10.14 1.81 7.50
CA PRO A 106 9.16 2.87 7.23
C PRO A 106 9.80 4.18 6.70
N THR A 107 11.13 4.30 6.72
CA THR A 107 11.85 5.52 6.31
C THR A 107 12.40 5.49 4.90
N LEU A 108 12.15 4.42 4.14
CA LEU A 108 12.55 4.34 2.74
C LEU A 108 11.88 5.42 1.91
N GLN A 109 12.59 5.94 0.91
CA GLN A 109 12.11 6.94 -0.04
C GLN A 109 12.73 6.73 -1.42
N GLY A 110 12.15 7.34 -2.44
CA GLY A 110 12.69 7.36 -3.78
C GLY A 110 12.85 5.97 -4.38
N VAL A 111 13.95 5.76 -5.07
CA VAL A 111 14.24 4.51 -5.80
C VAL A 111 14.27 3.28 -4.88
N GLU A 112 14.74 3.42 -3.65
CA GLU A 112 14.78 2.32 -2.70
C GLU A 112 13.38 1.89 -2.26
N LEU A 113 12.50 2.86 -2.00
CA LEU A 113 11.09 2.58 -1.69
C LEU A 113 10.39 1.94 -2.88
N LEU A 114 10.57 2.47 -4.08
CA LEU A 114 10.00 1.92 -5.30
C LEU A 114 10.45 0.46 -5.50
N LYS A 115 11.75 0.21 -5.39
CA LYS A 115 12.30 -1.15 -5.53
C LYS A 115 11.73 -2.10 -4.49
N GLN A 116 11.65 -1.68 -3.23
CA GLN A 116 11.10 -2.50 -2.14
C GLN A 116 9.64 -2.84 -2.41
N GLU A 117 8.82 -1.86 -2.76
CA GLU A 117 7.40 -2.05 -3.06
C GLU A 117 7.20 -2.99 -4.25
N LEU A 118 7.97 -2.82 -5.32
CA LEU A 118 7.91 -3.69 -6.49
C LEU A 118 8.34 -5.13 -6.17
N CYS A 119 9.39 -5.33 -5.38
CA CYS A 119 9.82 -6.65 -4.93
C CYS A 119 8.72 -7.39 -4.16
N ILE A 120 8.06 -6.71 -3.22
CA ILE A 120 6.97 -7.32 -2.44
C ILE A 120 5.75 -7.59 -3.32
N ASN A 121 5.39 -6.68 -4.20
CA ASN A 121 4.29 -6.88 -5.13
C ASN A 121 4.55 -8.03 -6.11
N LEU A 122 5.79 -8.21 -6.59
CA LEU A 122 6.18 -9.38 -7.40
C LEU A 122 6.05 -10.67 -6.59
N PHE A 123 6.53 -10.67 -5.35
CA PHE A 123 6.38 -11.80 -4.43
C PHE A 123 4.92 -12.18 -4.21
N LEU A 124 4.06 -11.22 -3.89
CA LEU A 124 2.63 -11.48 -3.67
C LEU A 124 1.96 -12.04 -4.93
N ASP A 125 2.26 -11.48 -6.11
CA ASP A 125 1.74 -12.01 -7.38
C ASP A 125 2.23 -13.43 -7.69
N MET A 126 3.49 -13.77 -7.35
CA MET A 126 4.02 -15.13 -7.53
C MET A 126 3.39 -16.14 -6.57
N THR A 127 3.05 -15.68 -5.36
CA THR A 127 2.56 -16.55 -4.29
C THR A 127 1.04 -16.70 -4.32
N PHE A 128 0.32 -15.59 -4.51
CA PHE A 128 -1.13 -15.51 -4.36
C PHE A 128 -1.87 -15.14 -5.64
N GLY A 129 -1.16 -14.89 -6.73
CA GLY A 129 -1.77 -14.64 -8.03
C GLY A 129 -2.59 -15.84 -8.50
N LYS A 130 -3.68 -15.61 -9.28
CA LYS A 130 -4.62 -16.66 -9.73
C LYS A 130 -4.00 -17.83 -10.48
N SER A 131 -2.78 -17.68 -10.99
CA SER A 131 -2.01 -18.74 -11.66
C SER A 131 -0.98 -19.42 -10.74
N SER A 132 -0.98 -19.11 -9.44
CA SER A 132 -0.08 -19.73 -8.48
C SER A 132 -0.64 -21.04 -7.93
N GLU A 133 0.23 -21.97 -7.61
CA GLU A 133 -0.12 -23.26 -7.00
C GLU A 133 -0.83 -23.08 -5.65
N TYR A 134 -0.45 -22.05 -4.88
CA TYR A 134 -1.10 -21.77 -3.59
C TYR A 134 -2.51 -21.23 -3.77
N TYR A 135 -2.74 -20.33 -4.73
CA TYR A 135 -4.10 -19.89 -5.04
C TYR A 135 -4.98 -21.04 -5.48
N GLU A 136 -4.49 -21.85 -6.42
CA GLU A 136 -5.23 -23.01 -6.95
C GLU A 136 -5.58 -23.99 -5.82
N LYS A 137 -4.61 -24.30 -4.95
CA LYS A 137 -4.83 -25.18 -3.79
C LYS A 137 -5.90 -24.61 -2.86
N LEU A 138 -5.72 -23.39 -2.37
CA LEU A 138 -6.65 -22.75 -1.43
C LEU A 138 -8.07 -22.64 -2.01
N TYR A 139 -8.17 -22.35 -3.31
CA TYR A 139 -9.46 -22.24 -3.99
C TYR A 139 -10.13 -23.61 -4.17
N SER A 140 -9.39 -24.63 -4.62
CA SER A 140 -9.93 -25.98 -4.81
C SER A 140 -10.33 -26.66 -3.50
N GLU A 141 -9.65 -26.35 -2.40
CA GLU A 141 -9.98 -26.85 -1.05
C GLU A 141 -11.11 -26.04 -0.40
N GLY A 142 -11.59 -24.95 -1.02
CA GLY A 142 -12.66 -24.09 -0.50
C GLY A 142 -12.23 -23.22 0.68
N SER A 143 -10.92 -23.08 0.94
CA SER A 143 -10.41 -22.18 1.99
C SER A 143 -10.59 -20.71 1.60
N ILE A 144 -10.61 -20.39 0.31
CA ILE A 144 -10.86 -19.04 -0.25
C ILE A 144 -11.91 -19.09 -1.35
N ASP A 145 -12.47 -17.93 -1.67
CA ASP A 145 -13.41 -17.73 -2.77
C ASP A 145 -12.99 -16.56 -3.68
N ASN A 146 -13.93 -16.04 -4.48
CA ASN A 146 -13.68 -14.92 -5.38
C ASN A 146 -13.40 -13.58 -4.67
N SER A 147 -13.61 -13.49 -3.36
CA SER A 147 -13.29 -12.32 -2.54
C SER A 147 -11.82 -12.29 -2.13
N PHE A 148 -11.04 -13.35 -2.43
CA PHE A 148 -9.63 -13.40 -2.09
C PHE A 148 -8.85 -12.23 -2.67
N PHE A 149 -8.10 -11.58 -1.81
CA PHE A 149 -7.28 -10.42 -2.15
C PHE A 149 -5.93 -10.46 -1.46
N TYR A 150 -4.99 -9.79 -2.05
CA TYR A 150 -3.71 -9.44 -1.46
C TYR A 150 -3.31 -8.05 -1.94
N ASP A 151 -2.64 -7.31 -1.09
CA ASP A 151 -2.14 -5.97 -1.38
C ASP A 151 -0.93 -5.64 -0.53
N TYR A 152 -0.10 -4.72 -1.00
CA TYR A 152 0.99 -4.13 -0.26
C TYR A 152 1.12 -2.66 -0.57
N THR A 153 1.13 -1.85 0.47
CA THR A 153 1.33 -0.41 0.40
C THR A 153 2.50 -0.02 1.30
N GLN A 154 3.39 0.78 0.79
CA GLN A 154 4.43 1.43 1.57
C GLN A 154 4.55 2.90 1.18
N GLU A 155 4.55 3.75 2.20
CA GLU A 155 4.70 5.19 2.11
C GLU A 155 5.82 5.61 3.07
N TYR A 156 6.28 6.85 2.94
CA TYR A 156 7.20 7.39 3.93
C TYR A 156 6.55 7.45 5.33
N GLY A 157 7.08 6.69 6.26
CA GLY A 157 6.62 6.59 7.64
C GLY A 157 5.84 5.33 7.99
N PHE A 158 5.27 4.60 7.02
CA PHE A 158 4.55 3.35 7.28
C PHE A 158 4.49 2.45 6.06
N GLY A 159 4.20 1.18 6.28
CA GLY A 159 3.90 0.24 5.22
C GLY A 159 3.29 -1.04 5.79
N PHE A 160 2.41 -1.66 5.03
CA PHE A 160 1.76 -2.91 5.40
C PHE A 160 1.32 -3.72 4.18
N GLY A 161 1.32 -5.03 4.35
CA GLY A 161 0.68 -5.95 3.43
C GLY A 161 -0.56 -6.58 4.05
N MET A 162 -1.48 -7.02 3.21
CA MET A 162 -2.68 -7.75 3.61
C MET A 162 -2.93 -8.91 2.65
N VAL A 163 -3.34 -10.04 3.19
CA VAL A 163 -3.83 -11.19 2.42
C VAL A 163 -5.07 -11.72 3.13
N GLY A 164 -6.17 -11.92 2.42
CA GLY A 164 -7.40 -12.37 3.06
C GLY A 164 -8.50 -12.78 2.09
N SER A 165 -9.56 -13.35 2.65
CA SER A 165 -10.75 -13.80 1.95
C SER A 165 -11.95 -13.88 2.87
N ASP A 166 -13.13 -13.95 2.27
CA ASP A 166 -14.28 -14.57 2.88
C ASP A 166 -14.02 -16.09 2.94
N THR A 167 -14.40 -16.72 4.04
CA THR A 167 -14.14 -18.15 4.27
C THR A 167 -15.07 -18.72 5.33
N ALA A 168 -15.49 -19.97 5.15
CA ALA A 168 -16.26 -20.68 6.18
C ALA A 168 -15.40 -21.05 7.41
N GLU A 169 -14.07 -21.17 7.23
CA GLU A 169 -13.13 -21.68 8.24
C GLU A 169 -11.99 -20.65 8.50
N PRO A 170 -12.28 -19.53 9.20
CA PRO A 170 -11.32 -18.42 9.35
C PRO A 170 -10.03 -18.81 10.09
N ASP A 171 -10.09 -19.73 11.07
CA ASP A 171 -8.89 -20.19 11.76
C ASP A 171 -8.01 -21.09 10.88
N ARG A 172 -8.61 -21.92 10.05
CA ARG A 172 -7.88 -22.74 9.07
C ARG A 172 -7.19 -21.84 8.03
N LEU A 173 -7.91 -20.87 7.48
CA LEU A 173 -7.32 -19.93 6.51
C LEU A 173 -6.18 -19.11 7.13
N GLU A 174 -6.31 -18.69 8.41
CA GLU A 174 -5.22 -18.04 9.14
C GLU A 174 -3.95 -18.89 9.14
N GLU A 175 -4.07 -20.18 9.53
CA GLU A 175 -2.93 -21.10 9.60
C GLU A 175 -2.31 -21.33 8.21
N GLU A 176 -3.13 -21.55 7.19
CA GLU A 176 -2.67 -21.78 5.81
C GLU A 176 -1.91 -20.56 5.28
N LEU A 177 -2.45 -19.35 5.44
CA LEU A 177 -1.78 -18.11 4.99
C LEU A 177 -0.47 -17.85 5.73
N LYS A 178 -0.46 -18.04 7.06
CA LYS A 178 0.78 -17.90 7.84
C LYS A 178 1.84 -18.89 7.41
N ASN A 179 1.47 -20.16 7.21
CA ASN A 179 2.41 -21.19 6.77
C ASN A 179 3.00 -20.88 5.39
N ILE A 180 2.18 -20.45 4.43
CA ILE A 180 2.63 -20.03 3.10
C ILE A 180 3.63 -18.87 3.20
N LEU A 181 3.33 -17.86 4.01
CA LEU A 181 4.22 -16.71 4.21
C LEU A 181 5.55 -17.14 4.84
N LEU A 182 5.54 -18.01 5.86
CA LEU A 182 6.75 -18.51 6.50
C LEU A 182 7.58 -19.41 5.57
N GLU A 183 6.93 -20.21 4.72
CA GLU A 183 7.62 -20.96 3.67
C GLU A 183 8.30 -20.06 2.66
N ALA A 184 7.63 -18.94 2.28
CA ALA A 184 8.22 -17.92 1.42
C ALA A 184 9.46 -17.28 2.04
N ARG A 185 9.41 -16.91 3.32
CA ARG A 185 10.57 -16.40 4.05
C ARG A 185 11.77 -17.34 3.98
N ASN A 186 11.51 -18.64 3.99
CA ASN A 186 12.53 -19.70 3.92
C ASN A 186 13.00 -20.02 2.48
N GLY A 187 12.56 -19.23 1.49
CA GLY A 187 13.03 -19.34 0.10
C GLY A 187 12.37 -20.44 -0.72
N LYS A 188 11.26 -21.04 -0.26
CA LYS A 188 10.63 -22.17 -0.94
C LYS A 188 9.72 -21.80 -2.12
N ILE A 189 9.29 -20.55 -2.25
CA ILE A 189 8.21 -20.14 -3.16
C ILE A 189 8.71 -19.43 -4.41
N VAL A 190 9.76 -18.62 -4.28
CA VAL A 190 10.25 -17.77 -5.36
C VAL A 190 11.22 -18.56 -6.25
N THR A 191 10.97 -18.59 -7.56
CA THR A 191 11.89 -19.14 -8.58
C THR A 191 12.16 -18.07 -9.65
N GLU A 192 13.29 -18.16 -10.33
CA GLU A 192 13.64 -17.21 -11.42
C GLU A 192 12.61 -17.24 -12.56
N GLU A 193 12.12 -18.43 -12.90
CA GLU A 193 11.13 -18.60 -13.96
C GLU A 193 9.79 -17.91 -13.61
N LYS A 194 9.29 -18.13 -12.40
CA LYS A 194 8.07 -17.45 -11.90
C LYS A 194 8.27 -15.95 -11.86
N LEU A 195 9.44 -15.48 -11.38
CA LEU A 195 9.77 -14.05 -11.32
C LEU A 195 9.71 -13.42 -12.71
N GLU A 196 10.31 -14.03 -13.70
CA GLU A 196 10.32 -13.49 -15.07
C GLU A 196 8.91 -13.42 -15.68
N SER A 197 8.09 -14.45 -15.46
CA SER A 197 6.69 -14.48 -15.92
C SER A 197 5.86 -13.36 -15.29
N VAL A 198 5.96 -13.18 -13.97
CA VAL A 198 5.20 -12.16 -13.23
C VAL A 198 5.71 -10.74 -13.54
N ARG A 199 7.03 -10.58 -13.73
CA ARG A 199 7.64 -9.32 -14.18
C ARG A 199 7.03 -8.82 -15.48
N ARG A 200 6.98 -9.68 -16.50
CA ARG A 200 6.39 -9.34 -17.81
C ARG A 200 4.92 -8.96 -17.68
N LYS A 201 4.16 -9.69 -16.87
CA LYS A 201 2.76 -9.37 -16.57
C LYS A 201 2.65 -7.99 -15.92
N LYS A 202 3.51 -7.68 -14.94
CA LYS A 202 3.52 -6.40 -14.21
C LYS A 202 3.87 -5.23 -15.13
N ILE A 203 4.90 -5.37 -15.96
CA ILE A 203 5.28 -4.37 -16.98
C ILE A 203 4.11 -4.12 -17.94
N GLY A 204 3.50 -5.19 -18.47
CA GLY A 204 2.35 -5.07 -19.36
C GLY A 204 1.14 -4.40 -18.70
N ALA A 205 0.88 -4.68 -17.43
CA ALA A 205 -0.19 -4.03 -16.66
C ALA A 205 0.10 -2.55 -16.43
N PHE A 206 1.34 -2.20 -16.07
CA PHE A 206 1.77 -0.80 -15.91
C PHE A 206 1.65 -0.02 -17.22
N LEU A 207 2.19 -0.53 -18.32
CA LEU A 207 2.09 0.14 -19.62
C LEU A 207 0.64 0.34 -20.05
N ARG A 208 -0.25 -0.60 -19.74
CA ARG A 208 -1.69 -0.46 -19.99
C ARG A 208 -2.33 0.63 -19.12
N SER A 209 -1.90 0.78 -17.88
CA SER A 209 -2.41 1.81 -16.97
C SER A 209 -2.10 3.24 -17.45
N LEU A 210 -1.03 3.41 -18.24
CA LEU A 210 -0.68 4.69 -18.87
C LEU A 210 -1.66 5.16 -19.96
N ASN A 211 -2.63 4.32 -20.36
CA ASN A 211 -3.73 4.76 -21.23
C ASN A 211 -4.84 5.52 -20.49
N SER A 212 -4.80 5.54 -19.15
CA SER A 212 -5.76 6.26 -18.32
C SER A 212 -5.13 7.51 -17.73
N PRO A 213 -5.57 8.72 -18.13
CA PRO A 213 -5.10 9.97 -17.52
C PRO A 213 -5.30 10.01 -16.01
N GLU A 214 -6.40 9.46 -15.52
CA GLU A 214 -6.68 9.35 -14.09
C GLU A 214 -5.65 8.46 -13.36
N SER A 215 -5.33 7.31 -13.95
CA SER A 215 -4.31 6.41 -13.40
C SER A 215 -2.94 7.08 -13.36
N ILE A 216 -2.55 7.80 -14.42
CA ILE A 216 -1.30 8.58 -14.45
C ILE A 216 -1.29 9.62 -13.34
N ALA A 217 -2.34 10.42 -13.22
CA ALA A 217 -2.41 11.52 -12.25
C ALA A 217 -2.31 11.00 -10.81
N ASN A 218 -3.05 9.94 -10.47
CA ASN A 218 -3.07 9.36 -9.14
C ASN A 218 -1.70 8.75 -8.78
N GLN A 219 -1.14 7.95 -9.68
CA GLN A 219 0.15 7.30 -9.43
C GLN A 219 1.31 8.30 -9.39
N PHE A 220 1.34 9.26 -10.33
CA PHE A 220 2.36 10.30 -10.32
C PHE A 220 2.34 11.10 -9.02
N THR A 221 1.15 11.51 -8.59
CA THR A 221 1.00 12.28 -7.35
C THR A 221 1.47 11.48 -6.13
N ARG A 222 1.04 10.22 -6.01
CA ARG A 222 1.49 9.33 -4.93
C ARG A 222 3.02 9.18 -4.93
N TYR A 223 3.60 8.93 -6.09
CA TYR A 223 5.04 8.73 -6.22
C TYR A 223 5.83 9.98 -5.88
N ALA A 224 5.38 11.14 -6.35
CA ALA A 224 6.04 12.42 -6.07
C ALA A 224 6.10 12.73 -4.55
N PHE A 225 5.05 12.40 -3.78
CA PHE A 225 5.05 12.57 -2.33
C PHE A 225 6.01 11.63 -1.59
N ASN A 226 6.47 10.58 -2.25
CA ASN A 226 7.44 9.61 -1.72
C ASN A 226 8.84 9.75 -2.36
N ASN A 227 9.07 10.82 -3.11
CA ASN A 227 10.29 11.05 -3.87
C ASN A 227 10.59 9.93 -4.89
N MET A 228 9.56 9.24 -5.36
CA MET A 228 9.62 8.22 -6.42
C MET A 228 9.25 8.85 -7.76
N GLU A 229 9.75 8.25 -8.84
CA GLU A 229 9.42 8.64 -10.21
C GLU A 229 8.53 7.59 -10.88
N LEU A 230 7.38 8.00 -11.42
CA LEU A 230 6.43 7.08 -12.06
C LEU A 230 7.05 6.35 -13.24
N PHE A 231 7.85 7.03 -14.04
CA PHE A 231 8.42 6.47 -15.26
C PHE A 231 9.63 5.56 -15.02
N ASP A 232 10.13 5.50 -13.79
CA ASP A 232 11.18 4.56 -13.39
C ASP A 232 10.66 3.14 -13.14
N VAL A 233 9.35 2.94 -13.07
CA VAL A 233 8.73 1.63 -12.73
C VAL A 233 9.19 0.52 -13.66
N VAL A 234 9.21 0.73 -14.97
CA VAL A 234 9.63 -0.31 -15.94
C VAL A 234 11.09 -0.66 -15.74
N ASN A 235 11.95 0.36 -15.68
CA ASN A 235 13.39 0.17 -15.48
C ASN A 235 13.69 -0.51 -14.13
N ALA A 236 12.99 -0.13 -13.08
CA ALA A 236 13.10 -0.77 -11.78
C ALA A 236 12.68 -2.26 -11.85
N LEU A 237 11.54 -2.56 -12.50
CA LEU A 237 11.10 -3.95 -12.69
C LEU A 237 12.11 -4.79 -13.47
N GLU A 238 12.71 -4.24 -14.53
CA GLU A 238 13.71 -4.95 -15.34
C GLU A 238 15.01 -5.25 -14.57
N THR A 239 15.37 -4.41 -13.62
CA THR A 239 16.60 -4.54 -12.84
C THR A 239 16.46 -5.35 -11.55
N ILE A 240 15.22 -5.59 -11.07
CA ILE A 240 14.97 -6.42 -9.87
C ILE A 240 15.48 -7.85 -10.11
N THR A 241 16.33 -8.33 -9.24
CA THR A 241 16.85 -9.70 -9.26
C THR A 241 16.06 -10.62 -8.33
N PHE A 242 16.23 -11.92 -8.53
CA PHE A 242 15.72 -12.94 -7.61
C PHE A 242 16.17 -12.69 -6.15
N ASN A 243 17.44 -12.34 -5.95
CA ASN A 243 17.99 -12.05 -4.63
C ASN A 243 17.34 -10.81 -3.99
N ASP A 244 16.99 -9.79 -4.79
CA ASP A 244 16.31 -8.60 -4.28
C ASP A 244 14.93 -8.98 -3.71
N VAL A 245 14.18 -9.81 -4.45
CA VAL A 245 12.86 -10.27 -3.99
C VAL A 245 13.00 -11.14 -2.74
N GLN A 246 13.93 -12.09 -2.71
CA GLN A 246 14.15 -12.92 -1.52
C GLN A 246 14.54 -12.10 -0.29
N LYS A 247 15.39 -11.10 -0.46
CA LYS A 247 15.77 -10.18 0.62
C LYS A 247 14.56 -9.41 1.14
N ALA A 248 13.77 -8.81 0.25
CA ALA A 248 12.58 -8.05 0.61
C ALA A 248 11.55 -8.91 1.37
N VAL A 249 11.32 -10.15 0.92
CA VAL A 249 10.46 -11.13 1.57
C VAL A 249 10.95 -11.48 2.98
N LYS A 250 12.24 -11.76 3.13
CA LYS A 250 12.87 -12.06 4.42
C LYS A 250 12.75 -10.93 5.42
N GLU A 251 12.84 -9.70 4.93
CA GLU A 251 12.73 -8.49 5.74
C GLU A 251 11.28 -8.17 6.12
N LEU A 252 10.30 -8.48 5.26
CA LEU A 252 8.90 -8.22 5.53
C LEU A 252 8.29 -9.27 6.47
N ILE A 253 8.52 -10.55 6.19
CA ILE A 253 7.84 -11.64 6.87
C ILE A 253 8.52 -11.95 8.20
N ASP A 254 7.83 -11.65 9.28
CA ASP A 254 8.25 -11.90 10.66
C ASP A 254 7.00 -12.11 11.52
N GLU A 255 6.95 -13.18 12.32
CA GLU A 255 5.80 -13.48 13.18
C GLU A 255 5.47 -12.37 14.18
N GLU A 256 6.49 -11.62 14.66
CA GLU A 256 6.28 -10.47 15.53
C GLU A 256 5.63 -9.27 14.80
N ARG A 257 5.64 -9.29 13.48
CA ARG A 257 5.07 -8.26 12.61
C ARG A 257 3.82 -8.72 11.85
N MET A 258 3.32 -9.92 12.15
CA MET A 258 2.05 -10.42 11.64
C MET A 258 0.89 -10.10 12.59
N SER A 259 -0.23 -9.73 12.03
CA SER A 259 -1.48 -9.52 12.74
C SER A 259 -2.62 -10.20 12.01
N VAL A 260 -3.57 -10.74 12.75
CA VAL A 260 -4.75 -11.39 12.17
C VAL A 260 -6.00 -10.63 12.59
N PHE A 261 -6.88 -10.41 11.63
CA PHE A 261 -8.19 -9.84 11.88
C PHE A 261 -9.28 -10.74 11.31
N GLN A 262 -10.27 -11.04 12.14
CA GLN A 262 -11.42 -11.87 11.74
C GLN A 262 -12.72 -11.10 11.96
N ILE A 263 -13.64 -11.20 11.01
CA ILE A 263 -15.02 -10.77 11.15
C ILE A 263 -15.88 -12.04 11.18
N LEU A 264 -16.58 -12.22 12.27
CA LEU A 264 -17.41 -13.39 12.50
C LEU A 264 -18.89 -13.00 12.44
N PRO A 265 -19.79 -13.88 11.99
CA PRO A 265 -21.23 -13.66 12.07
C PRO A 265 -21.70 -13.39 13.50
N SER A 266 -22.64 -12.46 13.69
CA SER A 266 -23.26 -12.14 14.98
C SER A 266 -24.49 -13.03 15.23
#